data_bde4c9e86615fa228ff49ad9b4ef8cbe
#
_entry.id   bde4c9e86615fa228ff49ad9b4ef8cbe
#
_cell.length_a   1.000
_cell.length_b   1.000
_cell.length_c   1.000
_cell.angle_alpha   90.00
_cell.angle_beta   90.00
_cell.angle_gamma   90.00
#
_symmetry.space_group_name_H-M   'P 1'
#
loop_
_entity.id
_entity.type
_entity.pdbx_description
1 polymer ?
#
loop_
_entity_poly.entity_id
_entity_poly.type
_entity_poly.pdbx_seq_one_letter_code
_entity_poly.pdbx_strand_id
1 'polypeptide(L)'
;MLSAYQARRMMPSEKATKLVEYILSGVPARAKNGHYDIIAGCPIDIYTGHDIEVAEETLRELGYFIDHRFTGNNVWFLMNWRE
;
A
#
# COMPACT_ATOMS: atom_id res chain seq x y z
N MET A 1 -11.90 -20.22 12.78
CA MET A 1 -11.02 -20.93 11.83
C MET A 1 -10.19 -19.92 11.06
N LEU A 2 -8.88 -20.11 10.98
CA LEU A 2 -7.98 -19.20 10.31
C LEU A 2 -8.01 -19.45 8.79
N SER A 3 -8.34 -18.42 8.01
CA SER A 3 -8.29 -18.52 6.54
C SER A 3 -6.85 -18.40 6.03
N ALA A 4 -6.61 -18.87 4.80
CA ALA A 4 -5.30 -18.70 4.18
C ALA A 4 -4.89 -17.23 4.07
N TYR A 5 -5.86 -16.37 3.80
CA TYR A 5 -5.65 -14.93 3.75
C TYR A 5 -5.17 -14.38 5.11
N GLN A 6 -5.84 -14.77 6.19
CA GLN A 6 -5.45 -14.35 7.53
C GLN A 6 -4.07 -14.89 7.92
N ALA A 7 -3.77 -16.14 7.56
CA ALA A 7 -2.47 -16.73 7.80
C ALA A 7 -1.36 -15.94 7.09
N ARG A 8 -1.58 -15.56 5.83
CA ARG A 8 -0.60 -14.78 5.08
C ARG A 8 -0.35 -13.41 5.73
N ARG A 9 -1.38 -12.78 6.25
CA ARG A 9 -1.23 -11.48 6.92
C ARG A 9 -0.41 -11.56 8.20
N MET A 10 -0.39 -12.70 8.86
CA MET A 10 0.36 -12.90 10.09
C MET A 10 1.85 -13.11 9.85
N MET A 11 2.25 -13.37 8.62
CA MET A 11 3.65 -13.57 8.27
C MET A 11 4.40 -12.24 8.30
N PRO A 12 5.56 -12.15 8.96
CA PRO A 12 6.35 -10.92 8.97
C PRO A 12 6.81 -10.55 7.57
N SER A 13 6.75 -9.26 7.25
CA SER A 13 7.24 -8.75 5.97
C SER A 13 7.86 -7.37 6.18
N GLU A 14 9.18 -7.32 6.17
CA GLU A 14 9.91 -6.05 6.25
C GLU A 14 9.68 -5.21 5.00
N LYS A 15 9.58 -5.85 3.84
CA LYS A 15 9.31 -5.14 2.59
C LYS A 15 7.94 -4.48 2.59
N ALA A 16 6.92 -5.17 3.13
CA ALA A 16 5.59 -4.59 3.26
C ALA A 16 5.61 -3.38 4.19
N THR A 17 6.33 -3.45 5.31
CA THR A 17 6.47 -2.32 6.23
C THR A 17 7.13 -1.13 5.55
N LYS A 18 8.21 -1.36 4.81
CA LYS A 18 8.89 -0.30 4.06
C LYS A 18 8.01 0.30 2.98
N LEU A 19 7.21 -0.52 2.31
CA LEU A 19 6.27 -0.05 1.30
C LEU A 19 5.21 0.85 1.92
N VAL A 20 4.64 0.46 3.06
CA VAL A 20 3.68 1.29 3.81
C VAL A 20 4.31 2.63 4.17
N GLU A 21 5.51 2.62 4.73
CA GLU A 21 6.23 3.85 5.09
C GLU A 21 6.48 4.74 3.88
N TYR A 22 6.87 4.16 2.76
CA TYR A 22 7.09 4.89 1.52
C TYR A 22 5.82 5.59 1.04
N ILE A 23 4.69 4.87 1.01
CA ILE A 23 3.42 5.44 0.59
C ILE A 23 2.97 6.54 1.56
N LEU A 24 3.03 6.28 2.87
CA LEU A 24 2.60 7.23 3.88
C LEU A 24 3.49 8.48 3.95
N SER A 25 4.75 8.38 3.54
CA SER A 25 5.67 9.52 3.58
C SER A 25 5.21 10.70 2.71
N GLY A 26 4.42 10.43 1.67
CA GLY A 26 3.89 11.49 0.80
C GLY A 26 2.55 12.07 1.26
N VAL A 27 1.89 11.44 2.24
CA VAL A 27 0.55 11.86 2.66
C VAL A 27 0.53 13.26 3.30
N PRO A 28 1.44 13.62 4.23
CA PRO A 28 1.37 14.94 4.85
C PRO A 28 1.45 16.09 3.87
N ALA A 29 2.33 16.02 2.88
CA ALA A 29 2.48 17.08 1.88
C ALA A 29 1.22 17.21 1.02
N ARG A 30 0.65 16.07 0.60
CA ARG A 30 -0.59 16.06 -0.19
C ARG A 30 -1.76 16.62 0.60
N ALA A 31 -1.91 16.19 1.86
CA ALA A 31 -2.99 16.63 2.71
C ALA A 31 -2.91 18.13 3.00
N LYS A 32 -1.71 18.64 3.26
CA LYS A 32 -1.49 20.08 3.49
C LYS A 32 -1.86 20.94 2.30
N ASN A 33 -1.72 20.40 1.09
CA ASN A 33 -2.06 21.11 -0.14
C ASN A 33 -3.54 20.92 -0.54
N GLY A 34 -4.34 20.32 0.32
CA GLY A 34 -5.78 20.14 0.08
C GLY A 34 -6.15 18.95 -0.79
N HIS A 35 -5.22 18.05 -1.04
CA HIS A 35 -5.50 16.84 -1.81
C HIS A 35 -6.03 15.73 -0.92
N TYR A 36 -6.84 14.83 -1.50
CA TYR A 36 -7.44 13.69 -0.81
C TYR A 36 -6.82 12.36 -1.26
N ASP A 37 -5.83 12.40 -2.13
CA ASP A 37 -5.28 11.23 -2.76
C ASP A 37 -3.78 11.35 -2.98
N ILE A 38 -3.17 10.20 -3.24
CA ILE A 38 -1.76 10.10 -3.62
C ILE A 38 -1.59 8.96 -4.60
N ILE A 39 -0.65 9.11 -5.52
CA ILE A 39 -0.23 8.05 -6.42
C ILE A 39 1.24 7.80 -6.16
N ALA A 40 1.57 6.56 -5.78
CA ALA A 40 2.94 6.17 -5.52
C ALA A 40 3.34 5.04 -6.47
N GLY A 41 4.46 5.21 -7.14
CA GLY A 41 4.97 4.21 -8.07
C GLY A 41 6.28 3.60 -7.60
N CYS A 42 6.49 2.32 -7.91
CA CYS A 42 7.75 1.65 -7.63
C CYS A 42 7.98 0.51 -8.63
N PRO A 43 9.26 0.07 -8.80
CA PRO A 43 9.54 -1.07 -9.66
C PRO A 43 8.87 -2.34 -9.12
N ILE A 44 8.30 -3.13 -10.02
CA ILE A 44 7.58 -4.36 -9.67
C ILE A 44 8.51 -5.43 -9.07
N ASP A 45 9.80 -5.38 -9.39
CA ASP A 45 10.78 -6.38 -8.97
C ASP A 45 11.12 -6.31 -7.48
N ILE A 46 10.81 -5.20 -6.82
CA ILE A 46 11.18 -4.99 -5.41
C ILE A 46 10.24 -5.74 -4.47
N TYR A 47 8.96 -5.83 -4.84
CA TYR A 47 7.92 -6.38 -3.97
C TYR A 47 7.24 -7.59 -4.59
N THR A 48 6.97 -8.60 -3.76
CA THR A 48 6.18 -9.76 -4.17
C THR A 48 4.69 -9.44 -4.04
N GLY A 49 3.83 -10.31 -4.61
CA GLY A 49 2.39 -10.18 -4.43
C GLY A 49 1.97 -10.21 -2.97
N HIS A 50 2.66 -11.01 -2.15
CA HIS A 50 2.43 -11.07 -0.71
C HIS A 50 2.74 -9.73 -0.03
N ASP A 51 3.88 -9.12 -0.37
CA ASP A 51 4.27 -7.82 0.20
C ASP A 51 3.23 -6.74 -0.12
N ILE A 52 2.74 -6.71 -1.34
CA ILE A 52 1.71 -5.77 -1.79
C ILE A 52 0.41 -6.00 -1.02
N GLU A 53 -0.01 -7.26 -0.90
CA GLU A 53 -1.24 -7.62 -0.19
C GLU A 53 -1.20 -7.18 1.28
N VAL A 54 -0.11 -7.47 1.98
CA VAL A 54 0.06 -7.10 3.38
C VAL A 54 0.09 -5.58 3.55
N ALA A 55 0.80 -4.88 2.67
CA ALA A 55 0.88 -3.41 2.71
C ALA A 55 -0.50 -2.78 2.50
N GLU A 56 -1.25 -3.24 1.51
CA GLU A 56 -2.58 -2.72 1.23
C GLU A 56 -3.54 -2.96 2.40
N GLU A 57 -3.51 -4.14 2.99
CA GLU A 57 -4.36 -4.43 4.14
C GLU A 57 -4.02 -3.57 5.35
N THR A 58 -2.73 -3.33 5.60
CA THR A 58 -2.29 -2.45 6.67
C THR A 58 -2.85 -1.03 6.47
N LEU A 59 -2.80 -0.53 5.24
CA LEU A 59 -3.31 0.80 4.92
C LEU A 59 -4.83 0.86 5.02
N ARG A 60 -5.54 -0.19 4.61
CA ARG A 60 -7.00 -0.24 4.76
C ARG A 60 -7.42 -0.24 6.23
N GLU A 61 -6.68 -0.93 7.08
CA GLU A 61 -6.93 -0.94 8.52
C GLU A 61 -6.75 0.45 9.14
N LEU A 62 -5.89 1.28 8.56
CA LEU A 62 -5.69 2.66 8.98
C LEU A 62 -6.78 3.60 8.44
N GLY A 63 -7.70 3.10 7.63
CA GLY A 63 -8.81 3.89 7.10
C GLY A 63 -8.63 4.41 5.69
N TYR A 64 -7.57 4.02 5.00
CA TYR A 64 -7.33 4.43 3.62
C TYR A 64 -8.02 3.52 2.64
N PHE A 65 -8.42 4.10 1.51
CA PHE A 65 -8.86 3.35 0.33
C PHE A 65 -7.67 3.23 -0.59
N ILE A 66 -7.28 2.01 -0.95
CA ILE A 66 -6.10 1.78 -1.77
C ILE A 66 -6.36 0.73 -2.83
N ASP A 67 -5.83 0.97 -4.02
CA ASP A 67 -5.84 0.05 -5.13
C ASP A 67 -4.45 0.09 -5.78
N HIS A 68 -4.17 -0.87 -6.64
CA HIS A 68 -2.90 -0.90 -7.36
C HIS A 68 -3.13 -1.28 -8.81
N ARG A 69 -2.20 -0.84 -9.66
CA ARG A 69 -2.19 -1.16 -11.09
C ARG A 69 -0.78 -1.48 -11.53
N PHE A 70 -0.68 -2.46 -12.40
CA PHE A 70 0.59 -2.83 -13.01
C PHE A 70 0.70 -2.19 -14.40
N THR A 71 1.80 -1.51 -14.66
CA THR A 71 2.07 -0.87 -15.95
C THR A 71 3.53 -1.09 -16.30
N GLY A 72 3.78 -1.92 -17.33
CA GLY A 72 5.15 -2.27 -17.70
C GLY A 72 5.87 -2.97 -16.53
N ASN A 73 6.99 -2.40 -16.11
CA ASN A 73 7.79 -2.94 -15.02
C ASN A 73 7.52 -2.22 -13.69
N ASN A 74 6.43 -1.47 -13.59
CA ASN A 74 6.10 -0.71 -12.41
C ASN A 74 4.75 -1.13 -11.83
N VAL A 75 4.61 -0.98 -10.51
CA VAL A 75 3.32 -1.04 -9.84
C VAL A 75 2.99 0.35 -9.32
N TRP A 76 1.77 0.79 -9.54
CA TRP A 76 1.28 2.09 -9.10
C TRP A 76 0.22 1.88 -8.03
N PHE A 77 0.41 2.52 -6.88
CA PHE A 77 -0.55 2.49 -5.79
C PHE A 77 -1.36 3.78 -5.82
N LEU A 78 -2.69 3.62 -5.90
CA LEU A 78 -3.62 4.73 -5.88
C LEU A 78 -4.35 4.67 -4.55
N MET A 79 -4.08 5.64 -3.70
CA MET A 79 -4.63 5.66 -2.35
C MET A 79 -5.36 6.97 -2.12
N ASN A 80 -6.48 6.92 -1.39
CA ASN A 80 -7.18 8.12 -0.98
C ASN A 80 -7.72 7.95 0.44
N TRP A 81 -8.05 9.10 1.04
CA TRP A 81 -8.61 9.15 2.40
C TRP A 81 -9.89 9.98 2.43
N ARG A 82 -10.56 10.08 1.29
CA ARG A 82 -11.83 10.79 1.18
C ARG A 82 -12.93 9.98 1.87
N GLU A 83 -13.72 10.67 2.65
CA GLU A 83 -14.93 10.09 3.25
C GLU A 83 -16.11 10.14 2.30
#